data_bf0c067e72640bc649f382832d423851
#
_entry.id   bf0c067e72640bc649f382832d423851
#
_cell.length_a   1.000
_cell.length_b   1.000
_cell.length_c   1.000
_cell.angle_alpha   90.00
_cell.angle_beta   90.00
_cell.angle_gamma   90.00
#
_symmetry.space_group_name_H-M   'P 1'
#
loop_
_entity.id
_entity.type
_entity.pdbx_description
1 polymer ?
#
loop_
_entity_poly.entity_id
_entity_poly.type
_entity_poly.pdbx_seq_one_letter_code
_entity_poly.pdbx_strand_id
1 'polypeptide(L)'
;MFRVFLFVSLLYLGTKSVDGLQRWGTQFGQAPVLERFFWRTVDFAYPDEASRKMAMMKGEFIPENALPVGIEIWRNKLFVTVPRWRNGIPATLNYISLDTNRGGSPKLTPYPNWAQNKAGACGSAITTAYRIHADVCDRLWVLDTGTIGIGNTTIQACPYTLNVFDLTTDKILRQYRLRAEDINMNTFIANIAVDLGKGGCEDAFAYMSDELGYGLIVYSWEQNKSWRLTHSYFMPDPLAGDYNIGGINFQWGEEGVFGMSLSPIAANGYRTLFFHPLSSRREFAVSTRILRDENLSQNSYHEFQVLPERGRLGHCTSSIMDENGLQFFNLIDQNAVGCWNSVLPYAPENHAVVARHDEAMIFPADVKVNRGLLWIISDRMPVFLLSTLNYTDVNFRILTIPVRDAIAGTVCENASPWGYVSNSLWWES
;
A
#
# COMPACT_ATOMS: atom_id res chain seq x y z
N MET A 1 55.38 -22.25 -10.73
CA MET A 1 54.63 -21.81 -9.55
C MET A 1 53.20 -21.55 -10.00
N PHE A 2 52.33 -22.56 -9.97
CA PHE A 2 50.93 -22.44 -10.32
C PHE A 2 50.15 -22.12 -9.04
N ARG A 3 49.46 -20.98 -9.00
CA ARG A 3 48.48 -20.67 -7.95
C ARG A 3 47.12 -21.20 -8.39
N VAL A 4 46.61 -22.19 -7.67
CA VAL A 4 45.27 -22.71 -7.79
C VAL A 4 44.34 -21.74 -7.04
N PHE A 5 43.40 -21.09 -7.75
CA PHE A 5 42.29 -20.38 -7.11
C PHE A 5 41.17 -21.37 -6.80
N LEU A 6 40.97 -21.64 -5.53
CA LEU A 6 39.79 -22.34 -5.07
C LEU A 6 38.57 -21.39 -5.14
N PHE A 7 37.64 -21.66 -6.04
CA PHE A 7 36.30 -21.07 -5.97
C PHE A 7 35.50 -21.81 -4.90
N VAL A 8 35.24 -21.14 -3.77
CA VAL A 8 34.28 -21.60 -2.76
C VAL A 8 32.90 -21.15 -3.24
N SER A 9 32.15 -22.06 -3.84
CA SER A 9 30.72 -21.87 -4.07
C SER A 9 29.98 -22.03 -2.75
N LEU A 10 29.54 -20.92 -2.17
CA LEU A 10 28.60 -20.93 -1.03
C LEU A 10 27.24 -21.42 -1.52
N LEU A 11 26.96 -22.69 -1.26
CA LEU A 11 25.62 -23.27 -1.34
C LEU A 11 24.77 -22.64 -0.22
N TYR A 12 23.83 -21.80 -0.59
CA TYR A 12 22.77 -21.32 0.32
C TYR A 12 21.84 -22.49 0.65
N LEU A 13 22.07 -23.12 1.79
CA LEU A 13 21.11 -24.04 2.41
C LEU A 13 20.04 -23.22 3.12
N GLY A 14 18.86 -23.09 2.52
CA GLY A 14 17.68 -22.56 3.19
C GLY A 14 17.36 -23.42 4.42
N THR A 15 17.50 -22.87 5.62
CA THR A 15 17.10 -23.54 6.85
C THR A 15 15.58 -23.64 6.91
N LYS A 16 15.04 -24.84 6.76
CA LYS A 16 13.61 -25.13 7.05
C LYS A 16 13.38 -24.91 8.55
N SER A 17 12.45 -24.02 8.89
CA SER A 17 12.06 -23.80 10.29
C SER A 17 11.03 -24.86 10.73
N VAL A 18 10.95 -25.08 12.04
CA VAL A 18 10.07 -26.05 12.71
C VAL A 18 8.58 -25.84 12.40
N ASP A 19 8.18 -24.66 11.88
CA ASP A 19 6.78 -24.29 11.58
C ASP A 19 6.42 -24.38 10.08
N GLY A 20 7.32 -24.89 9.23
CA GLY A 20 7.07 -25.08 7.78
C GLY A 20 7.02 -23.79 6.96
N LEU A 21 7.28 -22.63 7.56
CA LEU A 21 7.32 -21.33 6.86
C LEU A 21 8.73 -21.07 6.31
N GLN A 22 8.80 -20.58 5.08
CA GLN A 22 10.08 -20.24 4.45
C GLN A 22 10.58 -18.92 5.01
N ARG A 23 11.87 -18.88 5.38
CA ARG A 23 12.59 -17.67 5.77
C ARG A 23 13.53 -17.28 4.65
N TRP A 24 13.41 -16.05 4.22
CA TRP A 24 14.32 -15.45 3.26
C TRP A 24 15.39 -14.67 4.01
N GLY A 25 16.64 -15.13 3.86
CA GLY A 25 17.79 -14.35 4.37
C GLY A 25 17.90 -13.05 3.58
N THR A 26 17.97 -11.94 4.30
CA THR A 26 18.26 -10.64 3.70
C THR A 26 19.75 -10.46 3.48
N GLN A 27 20.17 -9.70 2.47
CA GLN A 27 21.58 -9.39 2.27
C GLN A 27 22.08 -8.51 3.43
N PHE A 28 23.33 -8.73 3.86
CA PHE A 28 24.04 -7.89 4.86
C PHE A 28 23.62 -7.98 6.34
N GLY A 29 23.30 -9.18 6.82
CA GLY A 29 23.11 -9.39 8.27
C GLY A 29 21.80 -8.88 8.86
N GLN A 30 20.89 -8.45 8.02
CA GLN A 30 19.53 -8.06 8.42
C GLN A 30 18.71 -9.29 8.84
N ALA A 31 17.68 -9.07 9.67
CA ALA A 31 16.79 -10.15 10.10
C ALA A 31 16.02 -10.74 8.91
N PRO A 32 15.83 -12.07 8.87
CA PRO A 32 15.14 -12.72 7.76
C PRO A 32 13.67 -12.33 7.72
N VAL A 33 13.15 -12.05 6.51
CA VAL A 33 11.70 -11.92 6.30
C VAL A 33 11.03 -13.29 6.26
N LEU A 34 9.88 -13.40 6.90
CA LEU A 34 9.09 -14.60 6.94
C LEU A 34 8.02 -14.57 5.83
N GLU A 35 8.05 -15.57 4.93
CA GLU A 35 6.98 -15.77 3.94
C GLU A 35 5.75 -16.33 4.63
N ARG A 36 4.74 -15.51 4.80
CA ARG A 36 3.46 -15.91 5.39
C ARG A 36 2.59 -16.62 4.39
N PHE A 37 2.38 -15.99 3.23
CA PHE A 37 1.55 -16.53 2.15
C PHE A 37 2.24 -16.30 0.81
N PHE A 38 1.98 -17.23 -0.12
CA PHE A 38 2.53 -17.15 -1.47
C PHE A 38 1.59 -17.77 -2.50
N TRP A 39 1.57 -17.27 -3.71
CA TRP A 39 0.73 -17.80 -4.80
C TRP A 39 1.47 -17.75 -6.13
N ARG A 40 1.22 -18.76 -6.96
CA ARG A 40 1.50 -18.72 -8.39
C ARG A 40 0.41 -17.94 -9.12
N THR A 41 -0.84 -18.28 -8.81
CA THR A 41 -2.08 -17.56 -9.12
C THR A 41 -2.94 -17.57 -7.87
N VAL A 42 -3.70 -16.50 -7.60
CA VAL A 42 -4.65 -16.50 -6.48
C VAL A 42 -5.90 -17.30 -6.83
N ASP A 43 -6.53 -17.89 -5.81
CA ASP A 43 -7.80 -18.60 -5.90
C ASP A 43 -8.80 -18.06 -4.88
N PHE A 44 -10.07 -18.30 -5.09
CA PHE A 44 -11.16 -17.77 -4.26
C PHE A 44 -11.92 -18.89 -3.57
N ALA A 45 -12.42 -18.63 -2.36
CA ALA A 45 -13.18 -19.58 -1.56
C ALA A 45 -14.63 -19.68 -2.06
N TYR A 46 -14.82 -20.38 -3.18
CA TYR A 46 -16.16 -20.72 -3.67
C TYR A 46 -16.89 -21.65 -2.72
N PRO A 47 -18.25 -21.63 -2.69
CA PRO A 47 -19.03 -22.53 -1.84
C PRO A 47 -18.69 -24.00 -2.06
N ASP A 48 -18.41 -24.39 -3.31
CA ASP A 48 -18.01 -25.74 -3.72
C ASP A 48 -17.18 -25.73 -5.00
N GLU A 49 -16.55 -26.84 -5.32
CA GLU A 49 -15.69 -26.99 -6.50
C GLU A 49 -16.48 -26.95 -7.83
N ALA A 50 -17.77 -27.33 -7.81
CA ALA A 50 -18.61 -27.25 -9.00
C ALA A 50 -18.89 -25.80 -9.39
N SER A 51 -19.21 -24.94 -8.41
CA SER A 51 -19.37 -23.51 -8.59
C SER A 51 -18.09 -22.85 -9.13
N ARG A 52 -16.92 -23.23 -8.57
CA ARG A 52 -15.62 -22.76 -9.04
C ARG A 52 -15.36 -23.13 -10.51
N LYS A 53 -15.55 -24.40 -10.86
CA LYS A 53 -15.38 -24.89 -12.23
C LYS A 53 -16.33 -24.18 -13.19
N MET A 54 -17.58 -23.98 -12.79
CA MET A 54 -18.57 -23.26 -13.61
C MET A 54 -18.14 -21.81 -13.87
N ALA A 55 -17.63 -21.11 -12.85
CA ALA A 55 -17.11 -19.76 -13.00
C ALA A 55 -15.92 -19.70 -13.98
N MET A 56 -15.00 -20.68 -13.90
CA MET A 56 -13.89 -20.78 -14.86
C MET A 56 -14.39 -21.06 -16.29
N MET A 57 -15.33 -22.01 -16.48
CA MET A 57 -15.91 -22.33 -17.79
C MET A 57 -16.62 -21.12 -18.43
N LYS A 58 -17.24 -20.25 -17.63
CA LYS A 58 -17.91 -19.04 -18.10
C LYS A 58 -16.95 -17.84 -18.27
N GLY A 59 -15.67 -17.96 -17.92
CA GLY A 59 -14.73 -16.85 -17.90
C GLY A 59 -14.99 -15.82 -16.76
N GLU A 60 -15.84 -16.17 -15.79
CA GLU A 60 -16.10 -15.36 -14.60
C GLU A 60 -14.95 -15.45 -13.60
N PHE A 61 -14.12 -16.49 -13.71
CA PHE A 61 -12.86 -16.63 -13.00
C PHE A 61 -11.72 -17.08 -13.92
N ILE A 62 -10.71 -16.22 -14.04
CA ILE A 62 -9.49 -16.46 -14.82
C ILE A 62 -8.31 -16.21 -13.87
N PRO A 63 -7.70 -17.27 -13.29
CA PRO A 63 -6.67 -17.14 -12.27
C PRO A 63 -5.47 -16.27 -12.68
N GLU A 64 -5.08 -16.36 -13.95
CA GLU A 64 -3.92 -15.63 -14.51
C GLU A 64 -4.18 -14.12 -14.62
N ASN A 65 -5.43 -13.69 -14.53
CA ASN A 65 -5.81 -12.28 -14.58
C ASN A 65 -5.89 -11.60 -13.21
N ALA A 66 -5.78 -12.37 -12.13
CA ALA A 66 -5.89 -11.88 -10.77
C ALA A 66 -4.53 -11.38 -10.24
N LEU A 67 -4.46 -10.11 -9.85
CA LEU A 67 -3.31 -9.46 -9.23
C LEU A 67 -3.72 -8.94 -7.85
N PRO A 68 -3.19 -9.47 -6.73
CA PRO A 68 -3.41 -8.91 -5.41
C PRO A 68 -2.51 -7.69 -5.20
N VAL A 69 -3.06 -6.53 -4.82
CA VAL A 69 -2.29 -5.26 -4.80
C VAL A 69 -2.27 -4.53 -3.46
N GLY A 70 -3.27 -4.70 -2.63
CA GLY A 70 -3.38 -4.02 -1.34
C GLY A 70 -3.66 -4.99 -0.22
N ILE A 71 -3.12 -4.68 0.95
CA ILE A 71 -3.34 -5.44 2.18
C ILE A 71 -3.76 -4.54 3.33
N GLU A 72 -4.49 -5.11 4.28
CA GLU A 72 -4.78 -4.47 5.57
C GLU A 72 -5.03 -5.53 6.64
N ILE A 73 -4.65 -5.25 7.88
CA ILE A 73 -4.77 -6.21 8.97
C ILE A 73 -5.69 -5.66 10.06
N TRP A 74 -6.72 -6.43 10.38
CA TRP A 74 -7.56 -6.15 11.53
C TRP A 74 -7.79 -7.44 12.32
N ARG A 75 -7.35 -7.45 13.57
CA ARG A 75 -7.41 -8.61 14.48
C ARG A 75 -6.83 -9.87 13.82
N ASN A 76 -7.69 -10.82 13.45
CA ASN A 76 -7.35 -12.09 12.81
C ASN A 76 -7.72 -12.15 11.32
N LYS A 77 -8.13 -11.03 10.73
CA LYS A 77 -8.41 -10.91 9.29
C LYS A 77 -7.27 -10.16 8.60
N LEU A 78 -6.70 -10.78 7.58
CA LEU A 78 -5.81 -10.12 6.63
C LEU A 78 -6.62 -9.85 5.36
N PHE A 79 -6.97 -8.60 5.12
CA PHE A 79 -7.67 -8.19 3.91
C PHE A 79 -6.71 -8.14 2.74
N VAL A 80 -7.21 -8.51 1.55
CA VAL A 80 -6.47 -8.49 0.28
C VAL A 80 -7.39 -7.94 -0.81
N THR A 81 -6.92 -6.94 -1.54
CA THR A 81 -7.64 -6.40 -2.70
C THR A 81 -7.11 -7.00 -4.00
N VAL A 82 -8.03 -7.30 -4.92
CA VAL A 82 -7.74 -7.79 -6.26
C VAL A 82 -8.56 -6.95 -7.23
N PRO A 83 -7.99 -5.87 -7.81
CA PRO A 83 -8.73 -4.97 -8.68
C PRO A 83 -9.13 -5.65 -9.99
N ARG A 84 -10.25 -5.24 -10.57
CA ARG A 84 -10.75 -5.75 -11.85
C ARG A 84 -10.07 -5.08 -13.05
N TRP A 85 -8.73 -5.14 -13.06
CA TRP A 85 -7.92 -4.62 -14.17
C TRP A 85 -7.98 -5.49 -15.42
N ARG A 86 -8.31 -6.78 -15.23
CA ARG A 86 -8.59 -7.75 -16.31
C ARG A 86 -9.91 -8.46 -16.03
N ASN A 87 -10.45 -9.09 -17.06
CA ASN A 87 -11.66 -9.90 -16.92
C ASN A 87 -11.44 -11.14 -16.04
N GLY A 88 -12.50 -11.69 -15.49
CA GLY A 88 -12.44 -12.93 -14.72
C GLY A 88 -11.95 -12.75 -13.29
N ILE A 89 -12.21 -11.59 -12.67
CA ILE A 89 -11.96 -11.34 -11.24
C ILE A 89 -13.28 -11.42 -10.48
N PRO A 90 -13.54 -12.52 -9.77
CA PRO A 90 -14.86 -12.77 -9.17
C PRO A 90 -15.14 -11.89 -7.96
N ALA A 91 -14.11 -11.58 -7.15
CA ALA A 91 -14.24 -10.72 -5.98
C ALA A 91 -13.04 -9.78 -5.85
N THR A 92 -13.28 -8.50 -5.59
CA THR A 92 -12.26 -7.46 -5.53
C THR A 92 -11.77 -7.19 -4.11
N LEU A 93 -12.64 -7.30 -3.09
CA LEU A 93 -12.32 -7.17 -1.67
C LEU A 93 -12.45 -8.53 -1.00
N ASN A 94 -11.37 -8.98 -0.38
CA ASN A 94 -11.29 -10.33 0.19
C ASN A 94 -10.54 -10.31 1.51
N TYR A 95 -10.60 -11.42 2.25
CA TYR A 95 -9.77 -11.63 3.43
C TYR A 95 -9.26 -13.07 3.53
N ILE A 96 -8.21 -13.23 4.33
CA ILE A 96 -7.66 -14.50 4.80
C ILE A 96 -7.82 -14.51 6.32
N SER A 97 -8.42 -15.56 6.86
CA SER A 97 -8.46 -15.77 8.32
C SER A 97 -7.08 -16.24 8.80
N LEU A 98 -6.46 -15.46 9.69
CA LEU A 98 -5.17 -15.78 10.28
C LEU A 98 -5.26 -16.86 11.38
N ASP A 99 -6.45 -17.17 11.87
CA ASP A 99 -6.68 -18.26 12.84
C ASP A 99 -6.56 -19.63 12.18
N THR A 100 -7.10 -19.76 10.96
CA THR A 100 -7.18 -21.03 10.25
C THR A 100 -6.05 -21.20 9.22
N ASN A 101 -5.42 -20.12 8.77
CA ASN A 101 -4.35 -20.15 7.77
C ASN A 101 -3.03 -19.68 8.40
N ARG A 102 -2.08 -20.60 8.50
CA ARG A 102 -0.75 -20.34 9.08
C ARG A 102 0.33 -20.09 8.03
N GLY A 103 0.06 -20.38 6.76
CA GLY A 103 0.98 -20.22 5.63
C GLY A 103 0.45 -20.85 4.35
N GLY A 104 1.30 -20.92 3.32
CA GLY A 104 0.98 -21.52 2.01
C GLY A 104 0.18 -20.59 1.11
N SER A 105 -0.73 -21.16 0.31
CA SER A 105 -1.52 -20.46 -0.71
C SER A 105 -3.01 -20.51 -0.38
N PRO A 106 -3.48 -19.80 0.66
CA PRO A 106 -4.88 -19.85 1.05
C PRO A 106 -5.78 -19.26 -0.04
N LYS A 107 -7.01 -19.77 -0.16
CA LYS A 107 -8.05 -19.18 -1.00
C LYS A 107 -8.53 -17.88 -0.37
N LEU A 108 -8.76 -16.86 -1.20
CA LEU A 108 -9.30 -15.57 -0.78
C LEU A 108 -10.81 -15.68 -0.53
N THR A 109 -11.27 -15.27 0.65
CA THR A 109 -12.69 -15.23 1.00
C THR A 109 -13.26 -13.85 0.69
N PRO A 110 -14.29 -13.73 -0.15
CA PRO A 110 -14.91 -12.44 -0.45
C PRO A 110 -15.46 -11.72 0.78
N TYR A 111 -15.14 -10.43 0.95
CA TYR A 111 -15.59 -9.63 2.07
C TYR A 111 -16.53 -8.51 1.63
N PRO A 112 -17.60 -8.25 2.37
CA PRO A 112 -18.14 -9.09 3.45
C PRO A 112 -18.77 -10.38 2.93
N ASN A 113 -19.09 -10.47 1.65
CA ASN A 113 -19.65 -11.64 0.98
C ASN A 113 -19.58 -11.51 -0.56
N TRP A 114 -20.00 -12.53 -1.28
CA TRP A 114 -20.04 -12.57 -2.74
C TRP A 114 -20.94 -11.49 -3.36
N ALA A 115 -22.11 -11.24 -2.78
CA ALA A 115 -23.09 -10.32 -3.34
C ALA A 115 -22.56 -8.87 -3.38
N GLN A 116 -21.84 -8.47 -2.31
CA GLN A 116 -21.25 -7.14 -2.23
C GLN A 116 -19.91 -6.99 -3.00
N ASN A 117 -19.51 -8.02 -3.73
CA ASN A 117 -18.39 -8.00 -4.68
C ASN A 117 -18.85 -8.08 -6.15
N LYS A 118 -20.14 -7.94 -6.44
CA LYS A 118 -20.66 -8.03 -7.80
C LYS A 118 -20.33 -6.76 -8.60
N ALA A 119 -19.49 -6.90 -9.62
CA ALA A 119 -19.11 -5.80 -10.48
C ALA A 119 -20.32 -5.12 -11.15
N GLY A 120 -20.32 -3.80 -11.24
CA GLY A 120 -21.37 -3.01 -11.89
C GLY A 120 -22.68 -2.93 -11.12
N ALA A 121 -22.79 -3.51 -9.93
CA ALA A 121 -23.96 -3.36 -9.05
C ALA A 121 -23.81 -2.08 -8.19
N CYS A 122 -23.80 -0.93 -8.85
CA CYS A 122 -23.52 0.37 -8.24
C CYS A 122 -24.44 0.67 -7.06
N GLY A 123 -23.86 1.12 -5.93
CA GLY A 123 -24.60 1.45 -4.72
C GLY A 123 -24.99 0.25 -3.84
N SER A 124 -24.75 -0.99 -4.29
CA SER A 124 -25.00 -2.21 -3.48
C SER A 124 -23.80 -3.14 -3.39
N ALA A 125 -22.79 -2.96 -4.24
CA ALA A 125 -21.58 -3.76 -4.26
C ALA A 125 -20.36 -2.92 -4.66
N ILE A 126 -19.18 -3.40 -4.33
CA ILE A 126 -17.88 -2.83 -4.70
C ILE A 126 -17.52 -3.33 -6.09
N THR A 127 -17.27 -2.40 -7.02
CA THR A 127 -16.85 -2.74 -8.38
C THR A 127 -15.36 -3.06 -8.44
N THR A 128 -14.50 -2.16 -7.94
CA THR A 128 -13.05 -2.39 -7.91
C THR A 128 -12.44 -1.73 -6.69
N ALA A 129 -12.12 -2.53 -5.67
CA ALA A 129 -11.33 -2.10 -4.54
C ALA A 129 -9.85 -2.04 -4.93
N TYR A 130 -9.17 -0.95 -4.56
CA TYR A 130 -7.73 -0.80 -4.79
C TYR A 130 -6.99 -0.74 -3.44
N ARG A 131 -6.95 0.41 -2.77
CA ARG A 131 -6.36 0.54 -1.43
C ARG A 131 -7.42 0.62 -0.35
N ILE A 132 -7.07 0.11 0.81
CA ILE A 132 -7.94 0.00 1.97
C ILE A 132 -7.18 0.40 3.24
N HIS A 133 -7.93 0.82 4.27
CA HIS A 133 -7.36 1.14 5.57
C HIS A 133 -8.32 0.74 6.70
N ALA A 134 -7.82 0.02 7.69
CA ALA A 134 -8.55 -0.27 8.92
C ALA A 134 -8.12 0.70 10.02
N ASP A 135 -9.06 1.49 10.55
CA ASP A 135 -8.77 2.44 11.62
C ASP A 135 -8.96 1.82 13.02
N VAL A 136 -8.50 2.54 14.04
CA VAL A 136 -8.59 2.10 15.44
C VAL A 136 -10.04 2.12 15.99
N CYS A 137 -11.00 2.61 15.21
CA CYS A 137 -12.43 2.61 15.52
C CYS A 137 -13.15 1.40 14.94
N ASP A 138 -12.39 0.35 14.61
CA ASP A 138 -12.91 -0.88 14.01
C ASP A 138 -13.67 -0.63 12.68
N ARG A 139 -13.23 0.38 11.87
CA ARG A 139 -13.81 0.66 10.56
C ARG A 139 -12.83 0.29 9.45
N LEU A 140 -13.34 -0.35 8.39
CA LEU A 140 -12.59 -0.58 7.15
C LEU A 140 -13.02 0.44 6.10
N TRP A 141 -12.09 1.28 5.69
CA TRP A 141 -12.24 2.27 4.62
C TRP A 141 -11.78 1.66 3.31
N VAL A 142 -12.65 1.66 2.31
CA VAL A 142 -12.43 0.99 1.03
C VAL A 142 -12.67 1.97 -0.10
N LEU A 143 -11.61 2.23 -0.87
CA LEU A 143 -11.73 2.96 -2.13
C LEU A 143 -12.28 2.02 -3.21
N ASP A 144 -13.46 2.34 -3.73
CA ASP A 144 -14.01 1.72 -4.92
C ASP A 144 -13.84 2.67 -6.10
N THR A 145 -12.94 2.34 -7.00
CA THR A 145 -12.71 3.16 -8.21
C THR A 145 -13.90 3.11 -9.17
N GLY A 146 -14.78 2.12 -9.02
CA GLY A 146 -15.92 1.93 -9.92
C GLY A 146 -15.53 1.53 -11.35
N THR A 147 -14.24 1.32 -11.61
CA THR A 147 -13.70 1.02 -12.94
C THR A 147 -13.55 -0.48 -13.17
N ILE A 148 -13.61 -0.88 -14.44
CA ILE A 148 -13.22 -2.21 -14.93
C ILE A 148 -12.19 -1.98 -16.04
N GLY A 149 -11.14 -2.80 -16.09
CA GLY A 149 -10.00 -2.59 -16.98
C GLY A 149 -8.96 -1.63 -16.39
N ILE A 150 -7.85 -1.45 -17.11
CA ILE A 150 -6.77 -0.53 -16.77
C ILE A 150 -6.20 0.11 -18.04
N GLY A 151 -5.68 1.32 -17.93
CA GLY A 151 -5.15 2.08 -19.08
C GLY A 151 -6.20 2.26 -20.17
N ASN A 152 -5.85 1.94 -21.41
CA ASN A 152 -6.74 2.10 -22.56
C ASN A 152 -7.99 1.18 -22.56
N THR A 153 -8.07 0.23 -21.62
CA THR A 153 -9.23 -0.67 -21.47
C THR A 153 -10.15 -0.24 -20.32
N THR A 154 -9.86 0.87 -19.67
CA THR A 154 -10.64 1.35 -18.51
C THR A 154 -12.05 1.76 -18.93
N ILE A 155 -13.04 1.22 -18.22
CA ILE A 155 -14.45 1.58 -18.34
C ILE A 155 -14.94 2.01 -16.95
N GLN A 156 -15.52 3.21 -16.84
CA GLN A 156 -16.18 3.67 -15.62
C GLN A 156 -17.57 3.01 -15.53
N ALA A 157 -17.65 1.87 -14.84
CA ALA A 157 -18.89 1.11 -14.69
C ALA A 157 -19.78 1.67 -13.57
N CYS A 158 -19.17 2.18 -12.49
CA CYS A 158 -19.82 2.82 -11.34
C CYS A 158 -19.08 4.09 -10.93
N PRO A 159 -19.72 5.04 -10.24
CA PRO A 159 -19.02 6.21 -9.69
C PRO A 159 -17.94 5.83 -8.71
N TYR A 160 -16.89 6.67 -8.58
CA TYR A 160 -15.94 6.60 -7.47
C TYR A 160 -16.66 6.70 -6.14
N THR A 161 -16.41 5.74 -5.25
CA THR A 161 -17.13 5.64 -3.97
C THR A 161 -16.17 5.29 -2.84
N LEU A 162 -16.31 5.96 -1.72
CA LEU A 162 -15.68 5.60 -0.46
C LEU A 162 -16.70 4.78 0.36
N ASN A 163 -16.40 3.51 0.57
CA ASN A 163 -17.19 2.61 1.38
C ASN A 163 -16.54 2.42 2.75
N VAL A 164 -17.29 2.52 3.83
CA VAL A 164 -16.81 2.30 5.19
C VAL A 164 -17.64 1.22 5.87
N PHE A 165 -16.96 0.15 6.28
CA PHE A 165 -17.60 -0.99 6.97
C PHE A 165 -17.26 -0.98 8.45
N ASP A 166 -18.23 -1.38 9.28
CA ASP A 166 -17.99 -1.80 10.66
C ASP A 166 -17.40 -3.22 10.65
N LEU A 167 -16.18 -3.34 11.08
CA LEU A 167 -15.44 -4.61 11.10
C LEU A 167 -15.91 -5.58 12.20
N THR A 168 -16.70 -5.10 13.17
CA THR A 168 -17.27 -5.93 14.24
C THR A 168 -18.55 -6.63 13.81
N THR A 169 -19.30 -6.01 12.88
CA THR A 169 -20.58 -6.52 12.38
C THR A 169 -20.58 -6.87 10.92
N ASP A 170 -19.48 -6.56 10.20
CA ASP A 170 -19.31 -6.69 8.75
C ASP A 170 -20.38 -5.92 7.93
N LYS A 171 -21.00 -4.87 8.55
CA LYS A 171 -22.03 -4.04 7.92
C LYS A 171 -21.44 -2.74 7.38
N ILE A 172 -22.05 -2.24 6.31
CA ILE A 172 -21.68 -0.92 5.78
C ILE A 172 -22.22 0.18 6.72
N LEU A 173 -21.32 1.07 7.14
CA LEU A 173 -21.64 2.26 7.94
C LEU A 173 -21.92 3.46 7.04
N ARG A 174 -21.14 3.58 5.96
CA ARG A 174 -21.25 4.70 5.04
C ARG A 174 -20.81 4.30 3.64
N GLN A 175 -21.54 4.83 2.67
CA GLN A 175 -21.16 4.77 1.27
C GLN A 175 -21.24 6.20 0.74
N TYR A 176 -20.08 6.78 0.44
CA TYR A 176 -19.96 8.16 -0.03
C TYR A 176 -19.53 8.17 -1.48
N ARG A 177 -20.38 8.64 -2.36
CA ARG A 177 -20.04 8.90 -3.76
C ARG A 177 -19.25 10.20 -3.83
N LEU A 178 -18.06 10.18 -4.42
CA LEU A 178 -17.27 11.39 -4.65
C LEU A 178 -18.04 12.36 -5.54
N ARG A 179 -17.91 13.64 -5.27
CA ARG A 179 -18.57 14.71 -6.03
C ARG A 179 -17.95 14.83 -7.42
N ALA A 180 -18.72 15.32 -8.38
CA ALA A 180 -18.23 15.54 -9.76
C ALA A 180 -17.07 16.53 -9.82
N GLU A 181 -17.06 17.54 -8.92
CA GLU A 181 -15.98 18.52 -8.82
C GLU A 181 -14.69 17.98 -8.19
N ASP A 182 -14.75 16.82 -7.50
CA ASP A 182 -13.57 16.20 -6.90
C ASP A 182 -12.83 15.28 -7.86
N ILE A 183 -13.41 14.96 -9.00
CA ILE A 183 -12.84 14.08 -10.02
C ILE A 183 -12.64 14.80 -11.34
N ASN A 184 -11.72 14.31 -12.16
CA ASN A 184 -11.51 14.78 -13.54
C ASN A 184 -11.42 13.57 -14.49
N MET A 185 -11.23 13.82 -15.79
CA MET A 185 -11.23 12.76 -16.80
C MET A 185 -10.07 11.75 -16.64
N ASN A 186 -8.99 12.14 -15.95
CA ASN A 186 -7.81 11.30 -15.74
C ASN A 186 -7.77 10.69 -14.33
N THR A 187 -8.78 10.95 -13.48
CA THR A 187 -8.78 10.48 -12.10
C THR A 187 -8.54 8.98 -12.00
N PHE A 188 -7.53 8.63 -11.21
CA PHE A 188 -7.28 7.28 -10.72
C PHE A 188 -6.90 7.35 -9.25
N ILE A 189 -7.87 7.07 -8.37
CA ILE A 189 -7.65 7.16 -6.92
C ILE A 189 -6.88 5.93 -6.46
N ALA A 190 -5.61 6.13 -6.12
CA ALA A 190 -4.65 5.07 -5.92
C ALA A 190 -4.45 4.67 -4.45
N ASN A 191 -4.56 5.60 -3.51
CA ASN A 191 -4.25 5.30 -2.11
C ASN A 191 -5.15 6.06 -1.13
N ILE A 192 -5.16 5.60 0.13
CA ILE A 192 -5.94 6.21 1.22
C ILE A 192 -5.13 6.24 2.52
N ALA A 193 -5.14 7.38 3.19
CA ALA A 193 -4.69 7.52 4.56
C ALA A 193 -5.83 8.07 5.42
N VAL A 194 -6.06 7.47 6.59
CA VAL A 194 -7.15 7.89 7.50
C VAL A 194 -6.55 8.54 8.72
N ASP A 195 -6.97 9.77 8.96
CA ASP A 195 -6.53 10.63 10.05
C ASP A 195 -7.62 10.75 11.11
N LEU A 196 -7.36 10.25 12.29
CA LEU A 196 -8.20 10.45 13.46
C LEU A 196 -7.63 11.60 14.30
N GLY A 197 -8.43 12.64 14.48
CA GLY A 197 -8.07 13.79 15.31
C GLY A 197 -8.26 13.54 16.81
N LYS A 198 -8.08 14.61 17.59
CA LYS A 198 -8.30 14.56 19.04
C LYS A 198 -9.75 14.26 19.44
N GLY A 199 -10.71 14.53 18.56
CA GLY A 199 -12.12 14.19 18.76
C GLY A 199 -12.46 12.70 18.60
N GLY A 200 -11.47 11.86 18.32
CA GLY A 200 -11.63 10.41 18.19
C GLY A 200 -12.32 9.99 16.89
N CYS A 201 -13.17 8.98 16.98
CA CYS A 201 -13.76 8.32 15.81
C CYS A 201 -14.63 9.23 14.93
N GLU A 202 -15.28 10.22 15.53
CA GLU A 202 -16.12 11.16 14.77
C GLU A 202 -15.28 12.25 14.10
N ASP A 203 -14.09 12.57 14.62
CA ASP A 203 -13.14 13.52 14.04
C ASP A 203 -12.21 12.81 13.04
N ALA A 204 -12.79 12.09 12.09
CA ALA A 204 -12.05 11.34 11.10
C ALA A 204 -12.01 12.05 9.74
N PHE A 205 -10.85 12.01 9.11
CA PHE A 205 -10.64 12.45 7.73
C PHE A 205 -9.97 11.34 6.92
N ALA A 206 -10.34 11.23 5.65
CA ALA A 206 -9.63 10.36 4.70
C ALA A 206 -8.98 11.24 3.64
N TYR A 207 -7.69 10.98 3.40
CA TYR A 207 -6.91 11.59 2.32
C TYR A 207 -6.74 10.55 1.23
N MET A 208 -7.17 10.86 0.03
CA MET A 208 -7.18 9.96 -1.12
C MET A 208 -6.33 10.55 -2.23
N SER A 209 -5.26 9.85 -2.63
CA SER A 209 -4.39 10.30 -3.71
C SER A 209 -5.02 10.01 -5.06
N ASP A 210 -5.14 11.04 -5.90
CA ASP A 210 -5.54 10.90 -7.30
C ASP A 210 -4.29 10.96 -8.17
N GLU A 211 -3.77 9.78 -8.47
CA GLU A 211 -2.46 9.57 -9.10
C GLU A 211 -2.39 10.17 -10.49
N LEU A 212 -3.34 9.86 -11.36
CA LEU A 212 -3.34 10.33 -12.75
C LEU A 212 -4.08 11.66 -12.92
N GLY A 213 -4.91 12.05 -11.96
CA GLY A 213 -5.57 13.34 -11.92
C GLY A 213 -4.76 14.42 -11.20
N TYR A 214 -3.59 14.06 -10.64
CA TYR A 214 -2.65 14.95 -9.92
C TYR A 214 -3.32 15.76 -8.82
N GLY A 215 -4.04 15.09 -7.94
CA GLY A 215 -4.80 15.72 -6.87
C GLY A 215 -4.77 14.94 -5.57
N LEU A 216 -5.19 15.62 -4.52
CA LEU A 216 -5.50 15.01 -3.23
C LEU A 216 -6.97 15.28 -2.90
N ILE A 217 -7.75 14.25 -2.68
CA ILE A 217 -9.16 14.38 -2.30
C ILE A 217 -9.24 14.13 -0.81
N VAL A 218 -9.80 15.10 -0.10
CA VAL A 218 -10.05 15.03 1.35
C VAL A 218 -11.51 14.72 1.58
N TYR A 219 -11.82 13.81 2.50
CA TYR A 219 -13.16 13.51 2.95
C TYR A 219 -13.26 13.70 4.46
N SER A 220 -14.25 14.47 4.93
CA SER A 220 -14.61 14.64 6.33
C SER A 220 -15.74 13.70 6.72
N TRP A 221 -15.49 12.86 7.73
CA TRP A 221 -16.50 11.95 8.27
C TRP A 221 -17.67 12.71 8.91
N GLU A 222 -17.37 13.69 9.74
CA GLU A 222 -18.37 14.51 10.45
C GLU A 222 -19.26 15.26 9.47
N GLN A 223 -18.66 15.98 8.50
CA GLN A 223 -19.41 16.78 7.53
C GLN A 223 -20.05 15.94 6.43
N ASN A 224 -19.64 14.68 6.27
CA ASN A 224 -19.99 13.81 5.14
C ASN A 224 -19.80 14.53 3.79
N LYS A 225 -18.64 15.15 3.63
CA LYS A 225 -18.28 16.01 2.48
C LYS A 225 -16.85 15.77 2.06
N SER A 226 -16.58 15.87 0.77
CA SER A 226 -15.22 15.85 0.22
C SER A 226 -14.87 17.16 -0.47
N TRP A 227 -13.57 17.38 -0.66
CA TRP A 227 -13.02 18.47 -1.50
C TRP A 227 -11.69 18.05 -2.10
N ARG A 228 -11.37 18.64 -3.22
CA ARG A 228 -10.16 18.35 -3.97
C ARG A 228 -9.13 19.46 -3.81
N LEU A 229 -7.87 19.07 -3.60
CA LEU A 229 -6.71 19.95 -3.70
C LEU A 229 -5.89 19.61 -4.95
N THR A 230 -5.24 20.65 -5.49
CA THR A 230 -4.24 20.50 -6.54
C THR A 230 -2.96 21.20 -6.10
N HIS A 231 -1.81 20.57 -6.39
CA HIS A 231 -0.50 21.14 -6.09
C HIS A 231 0.53 20.61 -7.09
N SER A 232 1.54 21.43 -7.44
CA SER A 232 2.60 20.97 -8.35
C SER A 232 3.38 19.77 -7.82
N TYR A 233 3.44 19.58 -6.50
CA TYR A 233 4.11 18.46 -5.86
C TYR A 233 3.32 17.13 -5.95
N PHE A 234 2.11 17.16 -6.49
CA PHE A 234 1.35 15.96 -6.82
C PHE A 234 1.67 15.40 -8.21
N MET A 235 2.40 16.19 -9.01
CA MET A 235 2.79 15.80 -10.37
C MET A 235 4.04 14.91 -10.35
N PRO A 236 4.23 14.05 -11.37
CA PRO A 236 5.44 13.26 -11.52
C PRO A 236 6.66 14.16 -11.75
N ASP A 237 7.84 13.69 -11.33
CA ASP A 237 9.12 14.29 -11.67
C ASP A 237 9.53 13.80 -13.07
N PRO A 238 9.70 14.69 -14.07
CA PRO A 238 10.07 14.30 -15.43
C PRO A 238 11.43 13.60 -15.53
N LEU A 239 12.26 13.71 -14.48
CA LEU A 239 13.58 13.03 -14.41
C LEU A 239 13.52 11.68 -13.70
N ALA A 240 12.34 11.22 -13.29
CA ALA A 240 12.15 10.00 -12.52
C ALA A 240 11.13 9.03 -13.16
N GLY A 241 11.06 9.01 -14.50
CA GLY A 241 10.15 8.13 -15.23
C GLY A 241 10.75 6.79 -15.64
N ASP A 242 12.06 6.57 -15.45
CA ASP A 242 12.76 5.37 -15.90
C ASP A 242 12.79 4.28 -14.81
N TYR A 243 12.35 3.08 -15.16
CA TYR A 243 12.28 1.93 -14.25
C TYR A 243 12.97 0.70 -14.82
N ASN A 244 13.61 -0.09 -13.94
CA ASN A 244 14.11 -1.42 -14.21
C ASN A 244 13.66 -2.35 -13.08
N ILE A 245 12.55 -3.06 -13.28
CA ILE A 245 11.91 -3.88 -12.25
C ILE A 245 11.51 -5.22 -12.83
N GLY A 246 11.78 -6.30 -12.09
CA GLY A 246 11.39 -7.64 -12.50
C GLY A 246 12.00 -8.12 -13.83
N GLY A 247 13.14 -7.56 -14.21
CA GLY A 247 13.84 -7.89 -15.44
C GLY A 247 13.36 -7.14 -16.68
N ILE A 248 12.45 -6.17 -16.53
CA ILE A 248 11.97 -5.33 -17.64
C ILE A 248 12.35 -3.86 -17.44
N ASN A 249 12.67 -3.18 -18.54
CA ASN A 249 12.89 -1.74 -18.59
C ASN A 249 11.67 -1.07 -19.19
N PHE A 250 11.15 -0.06 -18.51
CA PHE A 250 9.96 0.64 -18.95
C PHE A 250 9.94 2.08 -18.42
N GLN A 251 9.02 2.89 -18.92
CA GLN A 251 8.79 4.24 -18.45
C GLN A 251 7.37 4.38 -17.89
N TRP A 252 7.30 4.96 -16.68
CA TRP A 252 6.08 5.47 -16.06
C TRP A 252 6.31 6.95 -15.72
N GLY A 253 6.21 7.80 -16.71
CA GLY A 253 6.46 9.23 -16.58
C GLY A 253 5.23 10.03 -16.16
N GLU A 254 4.06 9.41 -16.07
CA GLU A 254 2.78 10.07 -15.81
C GLU A 254 2.23 9.79 -14.39
N GLU A 255 2.92 8.98 -13.60
CA GLU A 255 2.44 8.53 -12.30
C GLU A 255 2.68 9.58 -11.20
N GLY A 256 1.62 10.28 -10.83
CA GLY A 256 1.61 11.34 -9.80
C GLY A 256 1.53 10.80 -8.38
N VAL A 257 0.93 11.60 -7.49
CA VAL A 257 0.84 11.32 -6.04
C VAL A 257 0.24 9.94 -5.77
N PHE A 258 1.01 9.09 -5.07
CA PHE A 258 0.66 7.71 -4.81
C PHE A 258 0.80 7.34 -3.33
N GLY A 259 2.04 7.29 -2.82
CA GLY A 259 2.32 6.92 -1.43
C GLY A 259 1.96 8.03 -0.45
N MET A 260 1.37 7.62 0.68
CA MET A 260 0.99 8.54 1.76
C MET A 260 1.19 7.87 3.11
N SER A 261 1.69 8.62 4.09
CA SER A 261 1.74 8.19 5.49
C SER A 261 1.49 9.36 6.43
N LEU A 262 0.92 9.09 7.59
CA LEU A 262 0.59 10.08 8.61
C LEU A 262 1.52 9.97 9.80
N SER A 263 2.06 11.09 10.26
CA SER A 263 2.81 11.14 11.51
C SER A 263 1.93 10.78 12.72
N PRO A 264 2.51 10.47 13.88
CA PRO A 264 1.80 10.54 15.14
C PRO A 264 1.16 11.93 15.33
N ILE A 265 0.09 12.00 16.14
CA ILE A 265 -0.60 13.26 16.41
C ILE A 265 0.31 14.18 17.25
N ALA A 266 0.52 15.40 16.78
CA ALA A 266 1.35 16.39 17.46
C ALA A 266 0.60 17.09 18.61
N ALA A 267 1.33 17.85 19.43
CA ALA A 267 0.77 18.60 20.56
C ALA A 267 -0.36 19.56 20.15
N ASN A 268 -0.27 20.15 18.96
CA ASN A 268 -1.29 21.03 18.39
C ASN A 268 -2.57 20.29 17.95
N GLY A 269 -2.59 18.95 17.93
CA GLY A 269 -3.75 18.13 17.59
C GLY A 269 -3.84 17.69 16.14
N TYR A 270 -2.85 18.04 15.36
CA TYR A 270 -2.77 17.69 13.95
C TYR A 270 -1.62 16.72 13.68
N ARG A 271 -1.63 16.13 12.50
CA ARG A 271 -0.56 15.26 12.00
C ARG A 271 0.15 15.95 10.84
N THR A 272 1.22 15.35 10.40
CA THR A 272 1.82 15.63 9.10
C THR A 272 1.46 14.51 8.15
N LEU A 273 0.93 14.86 7.00
CA LEU A 273 0.82 13.95 5.86
C LEU A 273 2.13 14.03 5.07
N PHE A 274 2.87 12.92 5.03
CA PHE A 274 3.97 12.70 4.11
C PHE A 274 3.43 12.05 2.85
N PHE A 275 3.88 12.48 1.69
CA PHE A 275 3.40 11.95 0.41
C PHE A 275 4.45 12.06 -0.68
N HIS A 276 4.30 11.24 -1.71
CA HIS A 276 5.16 11.29 -2.89
C HIS A 276 4.43 10.83 -4.15
N PRO A 277 4.76 11.37 -5.33
CA PRO A 277 4.40 10.76 -6.61
C PRO A 277 5.12 9.42 -6.80
N LEU A 278 4.51 8.49 -7.50
CA LEU A 278 5.15 7.22 -7.85
C LEU A 278 6.39 7.46 -8.72
N SER A 279 6.24 8.31 -9.74
CA SER A 279 7.36 8.76 -10.56
C SER A 279 8.08 9.96 -9.91
N SER A 280 8.63 9.72 -8.72
CA SER A 280 9.47 10.68 -7.98
C SER A 280 10.36 9.95 -6.98
N ARG A 281 11.49 10.57 -6.69
CA ARG A 281 12.41 10.12 -5.62
C ARG A 281 12.34 11.01 -4.39
N ARG A 282 11.48 12.06 -4.43
CA ARG A 282 11.29 13.03 -3.34
C ARG A 282 10.15 12.64 -2.46
N GLU A 283 10.24 13.08 -1.22
CA GLU A 283 9.13 13.11 -0.28
C GLU A 283 8.65 14.55 -0.11
N PHE A 284 7.37 14.71 0.18
CA PHE A 284 6.75 16.00 0.47
C PHE A 284 5.95 15.89 1.76
N ALA A 285 5.67 17.01 2.40
CA ALA A 285 4.93 17.05 3.64
C ALA A 285 3.98 18.23 3.72
N VAL A 286 2.85 18.03 4.40
CA VAL A 286 1.89 19.08 4.70
C VAL A 286 1.19 18.79 6.03
N SER A 287 0.90 19.84 6.80
CA SER A 287 0.11 19.70 8.04
C SER A 287 -1.34 19.34 7.73
N THR A 288 -1.89 18.34 8.46
CA THR A 288 -3.32 18.01 8.33
C THR A 288 -4.24 19.14 8.80
N ARG A 289 -3.75 20.13 9.55
CA ARG A 289 -4.48 21.37 9.85
C ARG A 289 -4.92 22.07 8.56
N ILE A 290 -4.05 22.09 7.56
CA ILE A 290 -4.34 22.69 6.25
C ILE A 290 -5.36 21.84 5.50
N LEU A 291 -5.17 20.53 5.48
CA LEU A 291 -6.00 19.61 4.69
C LEU A 291 -7.44 19.51 5.21
N ARG A 292 -7.63 19.62 6.53
CA ARG A 292 -8.93 19.49 7.20
C ARG A 292 -9.85 20.70 7.03
N ASP A 293 -9.36 21.80 6.52
CA ASP A 293 -10.14 23.01 6.22
C ASP A 293 -10.14 23.26 4.71
N GLU A 294 -11.33 23.19 4.10
CA GLU A 294 -11.50 23.36 2.65
C GLU A 294 -10.98 24.71 2.17
N ASN A 295 -11.21 25.80 2.93
CA ASN A 295 -10.77 27.14 2.54
C ASN A 295 -9.26 27.33 2.69
N LEU A 296 -8.67 26.82 3.79
CA LEU A 296 -7.22 26.85 3.99
C LEU A 296 -6.52 26.05 2.89
N SER A 297 -7.03 24.87 2.60
CA SER A 297 -6.42 23.95 1.62
C SER A 297 -6.33 24.56 0.22
N GLN A 298 -7.30 25.39 -0.18
CA GLN A 298 -7.32 26.06 -1.48
C GLN A 298 -6.33 27.24 -1.59
N ASN A 299 -5.86 27.78 -0.45
CA ASN A 299 -5.07 29.02 -0.41
C ASN A 299 -3.69 28.83 0.26
N SER A 300 -3.26 27.61 0.51
CA SER A 300 -2.06 27.30 1.31
C SER A 300 -0.94 26.65 0.50
N TYR A 301 -0.72 27.08 -0.74
CA TYR A 301 0.32 26.52 -1.60
C TYR A 301 1.71 26.48 -0.91
N HIS A 302 2.06 27.52 -0.17
CA HIS A 302 3.37 27.65 0.49
C HIS A 302 3.51 26.82 1.79
N GLU A 303 2.43 26.22 2.28
CA GLU A 303 2.46 25.36 3.46
C GLU A 303 2.94 23.92 3.15
N PHE A 304 3.04 23.60 1.86
CA PHE A 304 3.58 22.32 1.41
C PHE A 304 5.11 22.37 1.40
N GLN A 305 5.74 21.37 1.99
CA GLN A 305 7.18 21.29 2.16
C GLN A 305 7.80 20.28 1.22
N VAL A 306 8.98 20.60 0.70
CA VAL A 306 9.81 19.70 -0.11
C VAL A 306 10.87 19.09 0.80
N LEU A 307 10.92 17.78 0.87
CA LEU A 307 11.96 17.04 1.59
C LEU A 307 13.03 16.54 0.60
N PRO A 308 14.23 16.21 1.06
CA PRO A 308 15.29 15.65 0.21
C PRO A 308 14.88 14.39 -0.53
N GLU A 309 15.62 14.05 -1.57
CA GLU A 309 15.44 12.79 -2.30
C GLU A 309 15.88 11.59 -1.47
N ARG A 310 15.21 10.44 -1.68
CA ARG A 310 15.60 9.13 -1.11
C ARG A 310 16.85 8.53 -1.79
N GLY A 311 17.43 9.21 -2.77
CA GLY A 311 18.56 8.76 -3.55
C GLY A 311 18.17 8.21 -4.93
N ARG A 312 19.18 7.80 -5.73
CA ARG A 312 18.99 7.40 -7.12
C ARG A 312 18.02 6.25 -7.35
N LEU A 313 17.99 5.27 -6.44
CA LEU A 313 17.09 4.10 -6.48
C LEU A 313 15.96 4.28 -5.45
N GLY A 314 15.33 5.42 -5.45
CA GLY A 314 14.40 5.87 -4.43
C GLY A 314 12.94 5.95 -4.87
N HIS A 315 12.55 5.31 -5.98
CA HIS A 315 11.13 5.21 -6.32
C HIS A 315 10.39 4.39 -5.27
N CYS A 316 9.23 4.88 -4.89
CA CYS A 316 8.46 4.33 -3.79
C CYS A 316 6.98 4.17 -4.17
N THR A 317 6.41 3.01 -3.83
CA THR A 317 4.95 2.80 -3.96
C THR A 317 4.23 3.25 -2.69
N SER A 318 4.16 2.40 -1.68
CA SER A 318 3.43 2.64 -0.45
C SER A 318 4.37 2.99 0.68
N SER A 319 3.91 3.83 1.59
CA SER A 319 4.56 4.12 2.87
C SER A 319 3.56 4.05 4.02
N ILE A 320 4.06 3.78 5.20
CA ILE A 320 3.32 3.78 6.45
C ILE A 320 4.22 4.30 7.58
N MET A 321 3.69 5.09 8.48
CA MET A 321 4.38 5.48 9.71
C MET A 321 3.68 4.88 10.91
N ASP A 322 4.43 4.29 11.82
CA ASP A 322 3.90 3.73 13.05
C ASP A 322 3.65 4.82 14.12
N GLU A 323 3.07 4.41 15.23
CA GLU A 323 2.77 5.29 16.37
C GLU A 323 4.02 5.89 17.05
N ASN A 324 5.20 5.35 16.78
CA ASN A 324 6.48 5.81 17.30
C ASN A 324 7.21 6.77 16.34
N GLY A 325 6.61 7.07 15.18
CA GLY A 325 7.21 7.93 14.18
C GLY A 325 8.24 7.25 13.28
N LEU A 326 8.24 5.91 13.24
CA LEU A 326 9.01 5.14 12.28
C LEU A 326 8.24 5.02 10.98
N GLN A 327 8.74 5.63 9.91
CA GLN A 327 8.20 5.47 8.56
C GLN A 327 8.88 4.29 7.87
N PHE A 328 8.07 3.42 7.26
CA PHE A 328 8.52 2.38 6.35
C PHE A 328 8.00 2.69 4.94
N PHE A 329 8.82 2.45 3.93
CA PHE A 329 8.50 2.78 2.55
C PHE A 329 9.08 1.74 1.58
N ASN A 330 8.29 1.39 0.56
CA ASN A 330 8.65 0.38 -0.42
C ASN A 330 9.60 0.95 -1.49
N LEU A 331 10.83 0.46 -1.53
CA LEU A 331 11.85 0.83 -2.53
C LEU A 331 11.79 -0.14 -3.71
N ILE A 332 10.97 0.19 -4.71
CA ILE A 332 10.68 -0.71 -5.84
C ILE A 332 11.86 -0.94 -6.77
N ASP A 333 12.77 0.03 -6.90
CA ASP A 333 14.02 -0.11 -7.67
C ASP A 333 15.00 -1.10 -7.03
N GLN A 334 14.82 -1.38 -5.74
CA GLN A 334 15.76 -2.14 -4.93
C GLN A 334 15.19 -3.49 -4.45
N ASN A 335 13.95 -3.84 -4.82
CA ASN A 335 13.25 -4.99 -4.25
C ASN A 335 13.31 -5.01 -2.71
N ALA A 336 13.03 -3.86 -2.09
CA ALA A 336 13.34 -3.59 -0.69
C ALA A 336 12.25 -2.78 0.02
N VAL A 337 12.33 -2.77 1.35
CA VAL A 337 11.65 -1.80 2.20
C VAL A 337 12.70 -0.98 2.92
N GLY A 338 12.55 0.33 2.89
CA GLY A 338 13.35 1.28 3.64
C GLY A 338 12.67 1.73 4.92
N CYS A 339 13.43 2.35 5.81
CA CYS A 339 12.91 3.06 6.97
C CYS A 339 13.52 4.44 7.14
N TRP A 340 12.76 5.30 7.83
CA TRP A 340 13.19 6.57 8.35
C TRP A 340 12.57 6.80 9.72
N ASN A 341 13.35 7.37 10.62
CA ASN A 341 12.89 7.75 11.94
C ASN A 341 12.66 9.25 12.00
N SER A 342 11.42 9.67 12.24
CA SER A 342 11.00 11.07 12.16
C SER A 342 11.60 12.00 13.23
N VAL A 343 12.35 11.48 14.22
CA VAL A 343 13.15 12.32 15.13
C VAL A 343 14.43 12.83 14.48
N LEU A 344 14.82 12.25 13.34
CA LEU A 344 15.97 12.67 12.55
C LEU A 344 15.51 13.49 11.36
N PRO A 345 16.33 14.42 10.83
CA PRO A 345 16.03 15.06 9.55
C PRO A 345 15.75 14.03 8.44
N TYR A 346 14.78 14.31 7.58
CA TYR A 346 14.56 13.48 6.42
C TYR A 346 15.71 13.69 5.42
N ALA A 347 16.63 12.75 5.38
CA ALA A 347 17.82 12.82 4.54
C ALA A 347 18.33 11.40 4.23
N PRO A 348 18.98 11.16 3.08
CA PRO A 348 19.44 9.83 2.68
C PRO A 348 20.30 9.11 3.73
N GLU A 349 21.14 9.85 4.45
CA GLU A 349 22.00 9.32 5.53
C GLU A 349 21.23 8.84 6.76
N ASN A 350 19.98 9.28 6.91
CA ASN A 350 19.06 8.88 7.98
C ASN A 350 18.04 7.82 7.52
N HIS A 351 18.21 7.29 6.32
CA HIS A 351 17.45 6.17 5.79
C HIS A 351 18.24 4.87 5.89
N ALA A 352 17.53 3.77 6.08
CA ALA A 352 18.15 2.44 6.00
C ALA A 352 17.25 1.48 5.23
N VAL A 353 17.84 0.48 4.58
CA VAL A 353 17.11 -0.67 4.03
C VAL A 353 16.92 -1.68 5.16
N VAL A 354 15.68 -2.05 5.47
CA VAL A 354 15.32 -2.96 6.57
C VAL A 354 14.95 -4.36 6.09
N ALA A 355 14.58 -4.51 4.82
CA ALA A 355 14.33 -5.80 4.20
C ALA A 355 14.60 -5.69 2.70
N ARG A 356 15.28 -6.68 2.13
CA ARG A 356 15.56 -6.76 0.70
C ARG A 356 15.68 -8.20 0.24
N HIS A 357 15.04 -8.55 -0.87
CA HIS A 357 15.23 -9.85 -1.51
C HIS A 357 14.87 -9.80 -2.99
N ASP A 358 15.84 -10.10 -3.88
CA ASP A 358 15.70 -9.93 -5.34
C ASP A 358 14.72 -10.92 -6.00
N GLU A 359 14.28 -11.96 -5.30
CA GLU A 359 13.23 -12.89 -5.76
C GLU A 359 11.89 -12.68 -5.04
N ALA A 360 11.94 -12.59 -3.69
CA ALA A 360 10.73 -12.58 -2.87
C ALA A 360 10.05 -11.21 -2.82
N MET A 361 10.77 -10.12 -3.11
CA MET A 361 10.29 -8.74 -2.96
C MET A 361 10.28 -7.96 -4.27
N ILE A 362 10.18 -8.65 -5.42
CA ILE A 362 10.04 -7.93 -6.70
C ILE A 362 8.75 -7.12 -6.67
N PHE A 363 8.91 -5.78 -6.74
CA PHE A 363 7.84 -4.80 -6.64
C PHE A 363 7.00 -4.96 -5.35
N PRO A 364 7.52 -4.54 -4.19
CA PRO A 364 6.71 -4.44 -2.99
C PRO A 364 5.63 -3.38 -3.21
N ALA A 365 4.36 -3.82 -3.30
CA ALA A 365 3.23 -2.99 -3.73
C ALA A 365 2.58 -2.25 -2.55
N ASP A 366 2.41 -2.91 -1.41
CA ASP A 366 1.84 -2.31 -0.20
C ASP A 366 2.62 -2.70 1.04
N VAL A 367 2.59 -1.83 2.06
CA VAL A 367 3.25 -2.03 3.36
C VAL A 367 2.36 -1.53 4.49
N LYS A 368 2.25 -2.33 5.57
CA LYS A 368 1.48 -2.01 6.76
C LYS A 368 2.27 -2.36 8.02
N VAL A 369 1.99 -1.63 9.10
CA VAL A 369 2.46 -1.98 10.45
C VAL A 369 1.25 -2.37 11.29
N ASN A 370 1.28 -3.55 11.86
CA ASN A 370 0.23 -4.01 12.76
C ASN A 370 0.82 -4.82 13.90
N ARG A 371 0.57 -4.40 15.14
CA ARG A 371 1.03 -5.06 16.38
C ARG A 371 2.53 -5.39 16.37
N GLY A 372 3.35 -4.43 15.96
CA GLY A 372 4.80 -4.58 15.93
C GLY A 372 5.33 -5.51 14.83
N LEU A 373 4.49 -5.90 13.87
CA LEU A 373 4.89 -6.60 12.66
C LEU A 373 4.76 -5.68 11.46
N LEU A 374 5.79 -5.65 10.63
CA LEU A 374 5.75 -5.10 9.29
C LEU A 374 5.20 -6.17 8.35
N TRP A 375 4.17 -5.82 7.58
CA TRP A 375 3.52 -6.65 6.57
C TRP A 375 3.77 -6.06 5.20
N ILE A 376 4.19 -6.88 4.25
CA ILE A 376 4.57 -6.45 2.91
C ILE A 376 3.90 -7.37 1.91
N ILE A 377 3.24 -6.82 0.89
CA ILE A 377 2.84 -7.59 -0.29
C ILE A 377 3.78 -7.28 -1.45
N SER A 378 4.24 -8.31 -2.13
CA SER A 378 5.04 -8.25 -3.36
C SER A 378 4.27 -8.96 -4.47
N ASP A 379 4.08 -8.30 -5.63
CA ASP A 379 3.12 -8.77 -6.63
C ASP A 379 3.60 -8.74 -8.08
N ARG A 380 4.83 -8.30 -8.34
CA ARG A 380 5.41 -8.20 -9.70
C ARG A 380 4.53 -7.40 -10.67
N MET A 381 3.81 -6.40 -10.18
CA MET A 381 2.83 -5.62 -10.96
C MET A 381 3.36 -5.15 -12.33
N PRO A 382 4.57 -4.58 -12.49
CA PRO A 382 5.06 -4.15 -13.79
C PRO A 382 5.14 -5.29 -14.81
N VAL A 383 5.59 -6.48 -14.36
CA VAL A 383 5.64 -7.66 -15.23
C VAL A 383 4.24 -8.12 -15.63
N PHE A 384 3.28 -8.09 -14.68
CA PHE A 384 1.87 -8.38 -14.96
C PHE A 384 1.27 -7.42 -15.97
N LEU A 385 1.54 -6.11 -15.87
CA LEU A 385 0.94 -5.09 -16.73
C LEU A 385 1.57 -5.02 -18.12
N LEU A 386 2.90 -5.11 -18.19
CA LEU A 386 3.69 -4.78 -19.38
C LEU A 386 4.30 -6.02 -20.07
N SER A 387 4.18 -7.21 -19.46
CA SER A 387 4.72 -8.47 -19.97
C SER A 387 3.80 -9.64 -19.61
N THR A 388 4.35 -10.81 -19.36
CA THR A 388 3.62 -12.02 -18.93
C THR A 388 4.32 -12.65 -17.74
N LEU A 389 3.57 -12.92 -16.67
CA LEU A 389 4.05 -13.66 -15.51
C LEU A 389 4.29 -15.13 -15.86
N ASN A 390 5.32 -15.73 -15.25
CA ASN A 390 5.50 -17.17 -15.29
C ASN A 390 4.66 -17.84 -14.19
N TYR A 391 3.55 -18.44 -14.55
CA TYR A 391 2.63 -19.08 -13.60
C TYR A 391 3.10 -20.44 -13.07
N THR A 392 4.30 -20.90 -13.45
CA THR A 392 4.98 -22.03 -12.78
C THR A 392 5.76 -21.57 -11.56
N ASP A 393 6.06 -20.28 -11.46
CA ASP A 393 6.78 -19.64 -10.36
C ASP A 393 5.82 -19.01 -9.34
N VAL A 394 6.33 -18.69 -8.16
CA VAL A 394 5.62 -17.91 -7.18
C VAL A 394 5.67 -16.42 -7.58
N ASN A 395 4.50 -15.86 -7.90
CA ASN A 395 4.37 -14.49 -8.38
C ASN A 395 3.99 -13.49 -7.29
N PHE A 396 3.24 -13.93 -6.29
CA PHE A 396 2.70 -13.07 -5.24
C PHE A 396 3.10 -13.59 -3.87
N ARG A 397 3.54 -12.71 -2.99
CA ARG A 397 3.93 -13.05 -1.61
C ARG A 397 3.42 -12.03 -0.61
N ILE A 398 3.03 -12.51 0.55
CA ILE A 398 2.85 -11.69 1.75
C ILE A 398 3.94 -12.08 2.74
N LEU A 399 4.77 -11.11 3.06
CA LEU A 399 5.95 -11.23 3.88
C LEU A 399 5.76 -10.50 5.19
N THR A 400 6.39 -10.97 6.27
CA THR A 400 6.38 -10.30 7.57
C THR A 400 7.76 -10.29 8.20
N ILE A 401 8.01 -9.23 8.99
CA ILE A 401 9.19 -9.11 9.85
C ILE A 401 8.80 -8.32 11.10
N PRO A 402 9.24 -8.71 12.32
CA PRO A 402 9.05 -7.87 13.50
C PRO A 402 9.74 -6.53 13.32
N VAL A 403 9.04 -5.43 13.62
CA VAL A 403 9.57 -4.07 13.45
C VAL A 403 10.91 -3.90 14.15
N ARG A 404 11.02 -4.35 15.41
CA ARG A 404 12.28 -4.28 16.18
C ARG A 404 13.44 -5.00 15.48
N ASP A 405 13.16 -6.16 14.85
CA ASP A 405 14.17 -6.97 14.18
C ASP A 405 14.56 -6.33 12.83
N ALA A 406 13.57 -5.68 12.17
CA ALA A 406 13.79 -4.94 10.93
C ALA A 406 14.71 -3.74 11.09
N ILE A 407 14.57 -2.97 12.18
CA ILE A 407 15.37 -1.76 12.43
C ILE A 407 16.67 -2.03 13.18
N ALA A 408 16.85 -3.22 13.78
CA ALA A 408 18.00 -3.55 14.61
C ALA A 408 19.34 -3.28 13.90
N GLY A 409 20.23 -2.54 14.55
CA GLY A 409 21.53 -2.14 14.01
C GLY A 409 21.48 -1.10 12.89
N THR A 410 20.32 -0.51 12.59
CA THR A 410 20.17 0.55 11.58
C THR A 410 20.06 1.93 12.23
N VAL A 411 20.18 2.98 11.41
CA VAL A 411 19.94 4.38 11.85
C VAL A 411 18.51 4.58 12.37
N CYS A 412 17.55 3.75 11.98
CA CYS A 412 16.15 3.83 12.43
C CYS A 412 15.94 3.32 13.87
N GLU A 413 16.90 2.50 14.43
CA GLU A 413 16.79 1.95 15.77
C GLU A 413 17.03 3.01 16.87
N ASN A 414 17.84 4.03 16.61
CA ASN A 414 18.37 4.96 17.61
C ASN A 414 17.38 6.02 18.13
N ALA A 415 16.08 5.83 17.90
CA ALA A 415 15.06 6.67 18.48
C ALA A 415 14.63 6.14 19.84
N SER A 416 15.17 6.70 20.89
CA SER A 416 14.62 6.53 22.23
C SER A 416 13.16 6.98 22.24
N PRO A 417 12.19 6.17 22.73
CA PRO A 417 10.82 6.60 22.96
C PRO A 417 10.70 7.79 23.93
N TRP A 418 11.79 8.12 24.61
CA TRP A 418 11.91 9.24 25.55
C TRP A 418 12.51 10.51 24.92
N GLY A 419 12.88 10.49 23.63
CA GLY A 419 13.42 11.63 22.87
C GLY A 419 12.39 12.63 22.38
N TYR A 420 11.12 12.49 22.69
CA TYR A 420 10.07 13.50 22.44
C TYR A 420 10.19 14.74 23.36
N VAL A 421 11.39 15.09 23.77
CA VAL A 421 11.68 16.38 24.38
C VAL A 421 12.06 17.34 23.25
N SER A 422 11.03 18.03 22.76
CA SER A 422 11.12 19.37 22.14
C SER A 422 12.29 19.62 21.17
N ASN A 423 12.25 19.05 19.97
CA ASN A 423 12.75 19.78 18.81
C ASN A 423 11.57 20.12 17.89
N SER A 424 10.64 20.93 18.46
CA SER A 424 9.56 21.63 17.77
C SER A 424 10.07 22.70 16.80
N LEU A 425 11.34 22.68 16.41
CA LEU A 425 11.95 23.67 15.54
C LEU A 425 11.56 23.52 14.05
N TRP A 426 10.82 22.48 13.68
CA TRP A 426 10.41 22.29 12.30
C TRP A 426 8.96 22.68 12.02
N TRP A 427 8.15 22.99 13.06
CA TRP A 427 6.70 23.12 12.94
C TRP A 427 6.14 24.45 13.53
N GLU A 428 7.00 25.36 13.99
CA GLU A 428 6.63 26.68 14.58
C GLU A 428 7.11 27.87 13.75
N SER A 429 7.06 27.79 12.43
CA SER A 429 7.26 28.99 11.62
C SER A 429 6.11 29.20 10.65
#